data_fa3abd642468c6304211baf13e59a1ec
#
_entry.id   fa3abd642468c6304211baf13e59a1ec
#
_cell.length_a   1.000
_cell.length_b   1.000
_cell.length_c   1.000
_cell.angle_alpha   90.00
_cell.angle_beta   90.00
_cell.angle_gamma   90.00
#
_symmetry.space_group_name_H-M   'P 1'
#
loop_
_entity.id
_entity.type
_entity.pdbx_description
1 polymer ?
#
loop_
_entity_poly.entity_id
_entity_poly.type
_entity_poly.pdbx_seq_one_letter_code
_entity_poly.pdbx_strand_id
1 'polypeptide(L)'
;MKTDPSTEISPWGAGAARHFADSPLGREVIALLREGSRSQRALSDFVLRNPVFVATHGIEDVSRAAAISASTISRYVRDLGIEGYPAFRAGVADTVAGLVAPVAKLETGLAQGSGMPAEASLGAAMTQVQALSDAATAEALREASAMLAKARQVWIMGFGLSAHLAAILALGLQPYRDGIVNVVQFGGTEVAAGRLTSAGPGDVVVAISFPRYSSDVADLARGVRAMGATLIALTDSPAAPLAQACDHLLLAPAQHPILSSSCLPGLALIEALLSEFLLSDPAHVERASRLAAIMSAYLADGGDG
;
A
#
# COMPACT_ATOMS: atom_id res chain seq x y z
N MET A 1 30.67 -30.34 -9.25
CA MET A 1 29.83 -29.87 -10.37
C MET A 1 29.41 -28.44 -9.97
N LYS A 2 30.09 -27.40 -10.50
CA LYS A 2 29.77 -25.99 -10.19
C LYS A 2 28.51 -25.66 -10.97
N THR A 3 27.43 -25.42 -10.28
CA THR A 3 26.20 -24.92 -10.86
C THR A 3 26.47 -23.52 -11.45
N ASP A 4 26.10 -23.34 -12.69
CA ASP A 4 26.21 -22.08 -13.43
C ASP A 4 25.27 -21.04 -12.76
N PRO A 5 25.80 -19.91 -12.27
CA PRO A 5 24.97 -18.88 -11.60
C PRO A 5 24.00 -18.15 -12.54
N SER A 6 24.05 -18.44 -13.86
CA SER A 6 23.14 -17.81 -14.84
C SER A 6 21.75 -18.48 -14.93
N THR A 7 21.51 -19.59 -14.21
CA THR A 7 20.26 -20.39 -14.35
C THR A 7 19.42 -20.44 -13.06
N GLU A 8 19.84 -19.86 -11.96
CA GLU A 8 18.96 -19.68 -10.81
C GLU A 8 18.01 -18.49 -11.07
N ILE A 9 16.90 -18.80 -11.71
CA ILE A 9 15.71 -17.92 -11.69
C ILE A 9 15.35 -17.78 -10.20
N SER A 10 15.69 -16.63 -9.62
CA SER A 10 15.26 -16.28 -8.28
C SER A 10 13.77 -16.58 -8.17
N PRO A 11 13.28 -17.27 -7.12
CA PRO A 11 11.86 -17.56 -6.93
C PRO A 11 10.98 -16.30 -6.96
N TRP A 12 11.59 -15.13 -6.93
CA TRP A 12 10.97 -13.79 -7.01
C TRP A 12 10.85 -13.25 -8.45
N GLY A 13 11.40 -13.95 -9.46
CA GLY A 13 11.70 -13.40 -10.78
C GLY A 13 10.50 -12.76 -11.50
N ALA A 14 9.39 -13.45 -11.66
CA ALA A 14 8.27 -12.97 -12.48
C ALA A 14 7.48 -11.83 -11.78
N GLY A 15 7.28 -11.90 -10.46
CA GLY A 15 6.57 -10.87 -9.70
C GLY A 15 7.37 -9.57 -9.58
N ALA A 16 8.66 -9.68 -9.26
CA ALA A 16 9.54 -8.52 -9.16
C ALA A 16 9.76 -7.86 -10.54
N ALA A 17 9.90 -8.65 -11.59
CA ALA A 17 10.04 -8.16 -12.96
C ALA A 17 8.82 -7.36 -13.41
N ARG A 18 7.60 -7.85 -13.15
CA ARG A 18 6.37 -7.15 -13.45
C ARG A 18 6.25 -5.85 -12.63
N HIS A 19 6.45 -5.94 -11.32
CA HIS A 19 6.35 -4.77 -10.44
C HIS A 19 7.37 -3.68 -10.81
N PHE A 20 8.60 -4.07 -11.16
CA PHE A 20 9.60 -3.14 -11.66
C PHE A 20 9.20 -2.53 -13.01
N ALA A 21 8.73 -3.35 -13.95
CA ALA A 21 8.31 -2.89 -15.28
C ALA A 21 7.18 -1.82 -15.22
N ASP A 22 6.28 -1.95 -14.24
CA ASP A 22 5.15 -1.03 -14.03
C ASP A 22 5.57 0.29 -13.32
N SER A 23 6.79 0.35 -12.77
CA SER A 23 7.32 1.55 -12.10
C SER A 23 7.71 2.67 -13.08
N PRO A 24 7.84 3.93 -12.62
CA PRO A 24 8.38 5.00 -13.46
C PRO A 24 9.73 4.65 -14.07
N LEU A 25 10.68 4.16 -13.26
CA LEU A 25 12.01 3.75 -13.74
C LEU A 25 11.93 2.57 -14.71
N GLY A 26 11.05 1.60 -14.44
CA GLY A 26 10.84 0.46 -15.33
C GLY A 26 10.31 0.88 -16.70
N ARG A 27 9.43 1.87 -16.78
CA ARG A 27 8.93 2.41 -18.04
C ARG A 27 10.03 3.07 -18.87
N GLU A 28 10.96 3.80 -18.25
CA GLU A 28 12.14 4.35 -18.92
C GLU A 28 13.06 3.24 -19.46
N VAL A 29 13.25 2.18 -18.66
CA VAL A 29 14.02 1.00 -19.11
C VAL A 29 13.32 0.30 -20.28
N ILE A 30 11.97 0.21 -20.28
CA ILE A 30 11.21 -0.35 -21.41
C ILE A 30 11.35 0.54 -22.67
N ALA A 31 11.38 1.85 -22.52
CA ALA A 31 11.62 2.74 -23.66
C ALA A 31 12.99 2.44 -24.30
N LEU A 32 14.07 2.30 -23.52
CA LEU A 32 15.37 1.90 -24.03
C LEU A 32 15.42 0.47 -24.57
N LEU A 33 14.58 -0.44 -24.08
CA LEU A 33 14.44 -1.78 -24.66
C LEU A 33 13.87 -1.72 -26.08
N ARG A 34 12.96 -0.79 -26.37
CA ARG A 34 12.29 -0.64 -27.67
C ARG A 34 13.14 0.15 -28.67
N GLU A 35 13.70 1.26 -28.24
CA GLU A 35 14.28 2.30 -29.10
C GLU A 35 15.81 2.40 -29.01
N GLY A 36 16.43 1.77 -28.02
CA GLY A 36 17.85 1.87 -27.73
C GLY A 36 18.75 1.11 -28.72
N SER A 37 20.05 1.35 -28.61
CA SER A 37 21.10 0.59 -29.30
C SER A 37 21.08 -0.88 -28.88
N ARG A 38 21.82 -1.74 -29.59
CA ARG A 38 21.89 -3.17 -29.29
C ARG A 38 22.30 -3.45 -27.83
N SER A 39 23.28 -2.72 -27.31
CA SER A 39 23.76 -2.88 -25.93
C SER A 39 22.75 -2.34 -24.90
N GLN A 40 22.05 -1.23 -25.20
CA GLN A 40 21.00 -0.71 -24.36
C GLN A 40 19.83 -1.69 -24.27
N ARG A 41 19.39 -2.26 -25.38
CA ARG A 41 18.33 -3.28 -25.40
C ARG A 41 18.70 -4.52 -24.59
N ALA A 42 19.93 -5.02 -24.76
CA ALA A 42 20.38 -6.20 -24.01
C ALA A 42 20.43 -5.92 -22.49
N LEU A 43 20.91 -4.74 -22.07
CA LEU A 43 20.94 -4.37 -20.66
C LEU A 43 19.54 -4.11 -20.11
N SER A 44 18.65 -3.47 -20.85
CA SER A 44 17.25 -3.27 -20.47
C SER A 44 16.53 -4.60 -20.25
N ASP A 45 16.71 -5.57 -21.16
CA ASP A 45 16.14 -6.92 -21.01
C ASP A 45 16.67 -7.60 -19.74
N PHE A 46 17.99 -7.50 -19.48
CA PHE A 46 18.58 -8.04 -18.27
C PHE A 46 18.01 -7.39 -17.00
N VAL A 47 17.93 -6.06 -16.94
CA VAL A 47 17.41 -5.32 -15.78
C VAL A 47 15.95 -5.66 -15.54
N LEU A 48 15.11 -5.69 -16.57
CA LEU A 48 13.68 -6.03 -16.45
C LEU A 48 13.45 -7.45 -15.94
N ARG A 49 14.28 -8.40 -16.34
CA ARG A 49 14.17 -9.79 -15.87
C ARG A 49 14.76 -10.01 -14.49
N ASN A 50 15.76 -9.23 -14.10
CA ASN A 50 16.55 -9.46 -12.89
C ASN A 50 16.63 -8.21 -11.98
N PRO A 51 15.52 -7.49 -11.69
CA PRO A 51 15.58 -6.26 -10.92
C PRO A 51 16.10 -6.47 -9.50
N VAL A 52 15.81 -7.60 -8.86
CA VAL A 52 16.32 -7.95 -7.53
C VAL A 52 17.84 -8.12 -7.55
N PHE A 53 18.38 -8.79 -8.58
CA PHE A 53 19.83 -8.94 -8.75
C PHE A 53 20.51 -7.56 -8.91
N VAL A 54 19.94 -6.69 -9.75
CA VAL A 54 20.46 -5.33 -9.96
C VAL A 54 20.39 -4.50 -8.67
N ALA A 55 19.31 -4.63 -7.90
CA ALA A 55 19.12 -3.94 -6.63
C ALA A 55 20.17 -4.32 -5.56
N THR A 56 20.65 -5.56 -5.60
CA THR A 56 21.51 -6.13 -4.54
C THR A 56 22.99 -6.23 -4.90
N HIS A 57 23.35 -6.10 -6.19
CA HIS A 57 24.73 -6.29 -6.66
C HIS A 57 25.40 -5.03 -7.18
N GLY A 58 26.72 -5.02 -7.14
CA GLY A 58 27.54 -3.96 -7.69
C GLY A 58 27.63 -4.01 -9.22
N ILE A 59 28.15 -2.91 -9.81
CA ILE A 59 28.27 -2.77 -11.27
C ILE A 59 29.11 -3.91 -11.90
N GLU A 60 30.15 -4.38 -11.22
CA GLU A 60 31.03 -5.45 -11.70
C GLU A 60 30.31 -6.80 -11.79
N ASP A 61 29.45 -7.09 -10.81
CA ASP A 61 28.66 -8.32 -10.81
C ASP A 61 27.59 -8.29 -11.90
N VAL A 62 26.92 -7.14 -12.07
CA VAL A 62 25.94 -6.94 -13.15
C VAL A 62 26.62 -6.97 -14.51
N SER A 63 27.82 -6.40 -14.64
CA SER A 63 28.64 -6.46 -15.86
C SER A 63 28.93 -7.92 -16.24
N ARG A 64 29.34 -8.73 -15.28
CA ARG A 64 29.61 -10.15 -15.46
C ARG A 64 28.36 -10.94 -15.84
N ALA A 65 27.27 -10.73 -15.12
CA ALA A 65 26.02 -11.48 -15.31
C ALA A 65 25.33 -11.11 -16.63
N ALA A 66 25.35 -9.84 -17.01
CA ALA A 66 24.75 -9.35 -18.26
C ALA A 66 25.66 -9.53 -19.49
N ALA A 67 26.92 -9.91 -19.29
CA ALA A 67 27.96 -9.91 -20.33
C ALA A 67 28.14 -8.56 -21.05
N ILE A 68 28.04 -7.47 -20.29
CA ILE A 68 28.13 -6.08 -20.78
C ILE A 68 29.16 -5.34 -19.92
N SER A 69 30.06 -4.55 -20.54
CA SER A 69 31.13 -3.86 -19.79
C SER A 69 30.57 -2.83 -18.80
N ALA A 70 31.22 -2.66 -17.65
CA ALA A 70 30.87 -1.66 -16.63
C ALA A 70 30.80 -0.23 -17.20
N SER A 71 31.66 0.09 -18.18
CA SER A 71 31.63 1.39 -18.87
C SER A 71 30.37 1.57 -19.72
N THR A 72 29.87 0.50 -20.33
CA THR A 72 28.60 0.52 -21.08
C THR A 72 27.41 0.66 -20.13
N ILE A 73 27.42 -0.01 -18.97
CA ILE A 73 26.40 0.14 -17.92
C ILE A 73 26.39 1.58 -17.39
N SER A 74 27.56 2.16 -17.12
CA SER A 74 27.65 3.55 -16.65
C SER A 74 27.12 4.56 -17.67
N ARG A 75 27.29 4.31 -18.97
CA ARG A 75 26.71 5.13 -20.03
C ARG A 75 25.20 4.97 -20.09
N TYR A 76 24.70 3.74 -20.07
CA TYR A 76 23.28 3.42 -20.03
C TYR A 76 22.54 4.13 -18.89
N VAL A 77 23.11 4.13 -17.68
CA VAL A 77 22.53 4.81 -16.52
C VAL A 77 22.44 6.32 -16.73
N ARG A 78 23.46 6.92 -17.37
CA ARG A 78 23.43 8.36 -17.73
C ARG A 78 22.39 8.66 -18.82
N ASP A 79 22.21 7.76 -19.77
CA ASP A 79 21.19 7.90 -20.82
C ASP A 79 19.75 7.86 -20.22
N LEU A 80 19.56 7.21 -19.05
CA LEU A 80 18.34 7.28 -18.25
C LEU A 80 18.23 8.58 -17.41
N GLY A 81 19.16 9.51 -17.51
CA GLY A 81 19.18 10.74 -16.73
C GLY A 81 19.60 10.56 -15.27
N ILE A 82 20.21 9.43 -14.91
CA ILE A 82 20.60 9.09 -13.54
C ILE A 82 22.11 9.34 -13.36
N GLU A 83 22.51 9.95 -12.24
CA GLU A 83 23.87 10.40 -11.97
C GLU A 83 24.94 9.28 -12.02
N GLY A 84 24.57 8.05 -11.67
CA GLY A 84 25.47 6.90 -11.74
C GLY A 84 24.86 5.60 -11.27
N TYR A 85 25.61 4.50 -11.40
CA TYR A 85 25.14 3.17 -11.05
C TYR A 85 24.67 3.04 -9.61
N PRO A 86 25.29 3.64 -8.58
CA PRO A 86 24.77 3.57 -7.21
C PRO A 86 23.35 4.15 -7.09
N ALA A 87 23.08 5.29 -7.73
CA ALA A 87 21.74 5.91 -7.73
C ALA A 87 20.73 5.07 -8.53
N PHE A 88 21.13 4.51 -9.67
CA PHE A 88 20.31 3.57 -10.44
C PHE A 88 19.96 2.32 -9.62
N ARG A 89 20.96 1.70 -8.98
CA ARG A 89 20.75 0.56 -8.08
C ARG A 89 19.79 0.88 -6.95
N ALA A 90 19.94 2.05 -6.31
CA ALA A 90 19.02 2.50 -5.27
C ALA A 90 17.59 2.65 -5.80
N GLY A 91 17.40 3.29 -6.96
CA GLY A 91 16.08 3.43 -7.58
C GLY A 91 15.42 2.08 -7.93
N VAL A 92 16.22 1.10 -8.40
CA VAL A 92 15.72 -0.27 -8.62
C VAL A 92 15.38 -0.92 -7.28
N ALA A 93 16.26 -0.79 -6.26
CA ALA A 93 16.05 -1.34 -4.93
C ALA A 93 14.78 -0.78 -4.28
N ASP A 94 14.54 0.52 -4.35
CA ASP A 94 13.33 1.16 -3.83
C ASP A 94 12.07 0.58 -4.47
N THR A 95 12.12 0.31 -5.77
CA THR A 95 10.99 -0.30 -6.48
C THR A 95 10.70 -1.72 -6.02
N VAL A 96 11.73 -2.54 -5.77
CA VAL A 96 11.56 -3.94 -5.36
C VAL A 96 11.62 -4.15 -3.84
N ALA A 97 11.87 -3.09 -3.08
CA ALA A 97 12.04 -3.16 -1.61
C ALA A 97 10.86 -3.84 -0.91
N GLY A 98 9.65 -3.56 -1.35
CA GLY A 98 8.45 -4.20 -0.81
C GLY A 98 8.40 -5.71 -0.98
N LEU A 99 9.15 -6.27 -1.94
CA LEU A 99 9.21 -7.71 -2.20
C LEU A 99 10.37 -8.37 -1.44
N VAL A 100 11.50 -7.67 -1.30
CA VAL A 100 12.75 -8.20 -0.72
C VAL A 100 12.84 -7.96 0.78
N ALA A 101 12.34 -6.83 1.26
CA ALA A 101 12.41 -6.44 2.66
C ALA A 101 11.86 -7.47 3.66
N PRO A 102 10.74 -8.18 3.39
CA PRO A 102 10.23 -9.19 4.31
C PRO A 102 11.20 -10.36 4.50
N VAL A 103 11.89 -10.77 3.44
CA VAL A 103 12.88 -11.87 3.49
C VAL A 103 14.10 -11.41 4.27
N ALA A 104 14.64 -10.24 3.96
CA ALA A 104 15.79 -9.67 4.67
C ALA A 104 15.50 -9.48 6.17
N LYS A 105 14.28 -9.04 6.53
CA LYS A 105 13.86 -8.93 7.93
C LYS A 105 13.84 -10.29 8.61
N LEU A 106 13.32 -11.33 7.95
CA LEU A 106 13.26 -12.67 8.49
C LEU A 106 14.67 -13.26 8.66
N GLU A 107 15.54 -13.14 7.65
CA GLU A 107 16.93 -13.59 7.70
C GLU A 107 17.69 -12.89 8.83
N THR A 108 17.54 -11.58 8.95
CA THR A 108 18.16 -10.80 10.03
C THR A 108 17.66 -11.24 11.41
N GLY A 109 16.35 -11.43 11.55
CA GLY A 109 15.74 -11.91 12.80
C GLY A 109 16.24 -13.31 13.20
N LEU A 110 16.37 -14.22 12.23
CA LEU A 110 16.90 -15.57 12.47
C LEU A 110 18.39 -15.54 12.82
N ALA A 111 19.20 -14.72 12.14
CA ALA A 111 20.62 -14.59 12.38
C ALA A 111 20.96 -13.96 13.75
N GLN A 112 20.14 -13.01 14.20
CA GLN A 112 20.31 -12.35 15.49
C GLN A 112 19.85 -13.18 16.68
N GLY A 113 19.17 -14.33 16.42
CA GLY A 113 18.67 -15.20 17.49
C GLY A 113 17.74 -14.43 18.44
N SER A 114 16.80 -13.67 17.90
CA SER A 114 15.95 -12.76 18.65
C SER A 114 15.21 -13.51 19.75
N GLY A 115 15.62 -13.28 20.99
CA GLY A 115 15.15 -14.04 22.15
C GLY A 115 13.65 -13.96 22.37
N MET A 116 12.96 -12.89 21.91
CA MET A 116 11.51 -12.67 22.16
C MET A 116 10.85 -11.89 20.99
N PRO A 117 10.61 -12.51 19.85
CA PRO A 117 10.04 -11.82 18.68
C PRO A 117 8.63 -11.29 18.93
N ALA A 118 7.85 -11.92 19.80
CA ALA A 118 6.52 -11.45 20.19
C ALA A 118 6.60 -10.13 20.98
N GLU A 119 7.52 -10.01 21.91
CA GLU A 119 7.72 -8.76 22.67
C GLU A 119 8.19 -7.62 21.77
N ALA A 120 9.13 -7.88 20.87
CA ALA A 120 9.58 -6.90 19.89
C ALA A 120 8.44 -6.40 18.99
N SER A 121 7.57 -7.32 18.55
CA SER A 121 6.39 -7.01 17.75
C SER A 121 5.39 -6.16 18.52
N LEU A 122 5.03 -6.56 19.75
CA LEU A 122 4.09 -5.84 20.60
C LEU A 122 4.64 -4.47 21.03
N GLY A 123 5.91 -4.39 21.39
CA GLY A 123 6.56 -3.13 21.75
C GLY A 123 6.59 -2.12 20.60
N ALA A 124 6.89 -2.59 19.38
CA ALA A 124 6.83 -1.76 18.18
C ALA A 124 5.41 -1.26 17.90
N ALA A 125 4.41 -2.13 18.06
CA ALA A 125 3.00 -1.78 17.88
C ALA A 125 2.55 -0.71 18.90
N MET A 126 2.86 -0.88 20.17
CA MET A 126 2.52 0.10 21.21
C MET A 126 3.15 1.48 20.93
N THR A 127 4.42 1.52 20.54
CA THR A 127 5.11 2.76 20.21
C THR A 127 4.44 3.47 19.03
N GLN A 128 4.06 2.73 18.00
CA GLN A 128 3.42 3.30 16.80
C GLN A 128 2.00 3.77 17.07
N VAL A 129 1.23 3.05 17.88
CA VAL A 129 -0.13 3.48 18.28
C VAL A 129 -0.04 4.72 19.16
N GLN A 130 0.92 4.77 20.09
CA GLN A 130 1.13 5.95 20.92
C GLN A 130 1.50 7.20 20.10
N ALA A 131 2.24 7.04 19.00
CA ALA A 131 2.58 8.14 18.11
C ALA A 131 1.36 8.76 17.39
N LEU A 132 0.21 8.06 17.33
CA LEU A 132 -1.04 8.61 16.80
C LEU A 132 -1.77 9.56 17.77
N SER A 133 -1.37 9.63 19.03
CA SER A 133 -2.03 10.40 20.08
C SER A 133 -1.56 11.85 20.09
N ASP A 134 -1.38 12.49 18.93
CA ASP A 134 -0.99 13.89 18.83
C ASP A 134 -2.16 14.78 18.37
N ALA A 135 -2.01 16.11 18.57
CA ALA A 135 -3.05 17.07 18.25
C ALA A 135 -3.32 17.17 16.73
N ALA A 136 -2.31 16.96 15.88
CA ALA A 136 -2.47 17.02 14.43
C ALA A 136 -3.29 15.84 13.92
N THR A 137 -3.03 14.63 14.45
CA THR A 137 -3.82 13.43 14.15
C THR A 137 -5.27 13.60 14.60
N ALA A 138 -5.52 14.12 15.81
CA ALA A 138 -6.87 14.38 16.31
C ALA A 138 -7.64 15.39 15.45
N GLU A 139 -6.96 16.45 14.96
CA GLU A 139 -7.59 17.41 14.04
C GLU A 139 -7.94 16.76 12.70
N ALA A 140 -7.00 16.02 12.10
CA ALA A 140 -7.23 15.34 10.84
C ALA A 140 -8.40 14.33 10.94
N LEU A 141 -8.54 13.64 12.07
CA LEU A 141 -9.67 12.72 12.31
C LEU A 141 -11.01 13.47 12.41
N ARG A 142 -11.05 14.62 13.09
CA ARG A 142 -12.27 15.46 13.16
C ARG A 142 -12.70 15.99 11.79
N GLU A 143 -11.75 16.46 10.99
CA GLU A 143 -12.01 16.91 9.63
C GLU A 143 -12.50 15.76 8.74
N ALA A 144 -11.87 14.59 8.78
CA ALA A 144 -12.31 13.41 8.05
C ALA A 144 -13.73 12.99 8.48
N SER A 145 -14.02 12.95 9.79
CA SER A 145 -15.34 12.66 10.33
C SER A 145 -16.41 13.62 9.78
N ALA A 146 -16.11 14.93 9.76
CA ALA A 146 -17.02 15.93 9.22
C ALA A 146 -17.26 15.76 7.71
N MET A 147 -16.23 15.35 6.93
CA MET A 147 -16.37 15.01 5.52
C MET A 147 -17.28 13.79 5.33
N LEU A 148 -17.05 12.74 6.12
CA LEU A 148 -17.88 11.52 6.09
C LEU A 148 -19.34 11.82 6.42
N ALA A 149 -19.61 12.65 7.43
CA ALA A 149 -20.96 13.01 7.84
C ALA A 149 -21.74 13.76 6.75
N LYS A 150 -21.06 14.63 6.01
CA LYS A 150 -21.67 15.48 4.97
C LYS A 150 -21.76 14.82 3.60
N ALA A 151 -21.04 13.72 3.37
CA ALA A 151 -20.98 13.07 2.07
C ALA A 151 -22.36 12.59 1.60
N ARG A 152 -22.65 12.72 0.31
CA ARG A 152 -23.81 12.09 -0.32
C ARG A 152 -23.69 10.55 -0.21
N GLN A 153 -22.54 10.02 -0.57
CA GLN A 153 -22.17 8.60 -0.46
C GLN A 153 -20.71 8.46 -0.04
N VAL A 154 -20.39 7.41 0.70
CA VAL A 154 -19.03 7.09 1.10
C VAL A 154 -18.61 5.77 0.46
N TRP A 155 -17.55 5.83 -0.32
CA TRP A 155 -16.93 4.69 -0.98
C TRP A 155 -15.64 4.35 -0.23
N ILE A 156 -15.48 3.11 0.22
CA ILE A 156 -14.31 2.69 1.00
C ILE A 156 -13.54 1.63 0.21
N MET A 157 -12.26 1.89 -0.06
CA MET A 157 -11.43 1.12 -0.97
C MET A 157 -10.10 0.76 -0.32
N GLY A 158 -9.69 -0.51 -0.50
CA GLY A 158 -8.37 -1.03 -0.14
C GLY A 158 -8.19 -2.42 -0.76
N PHE A 159 -6.97 -2.80 -1.09
CA PHE A 159 -6.67 -4.12 -1.67
C PHE A 159 -5.74 -4.92 -0.77
N GLY A 160 -5.71 -6.24 -0.93
CA GLY A 160 -4.92 -7.12 -0.08
C GLY A 160 -5.29 -6.95 1.40
N LEU A 161 -4.29 -6.74 2.26
CA LEU A 161 -4.51 -6.53 3.70
C LEU A 161 -5.34 -5.27 3.98
N SER A 162 -5.19 -4.22 3.18
CA SER A 162 -5.96 -2.98 3.31
C SER A 162 -7.45 -3.17 3.00
N ALA A 163 -7.85 -4.24 2.29
CA ALA A 163 -9.27 -4.56 2.09
C ALA A 163 -9.98 -4.92 3.40
N HIS A 164 -9.27 -5.55 4.34
CA HIS A 164 -9.80 -5.87 5.66
C HIS A 164 -9.98 -4.60 6.50
N LEU A 165 -9.03 -3.66 6.44
CA LEU A 165 -9.18 -2.35 7.09
C LEU A 165 -10.36 -1.56 6.50
N ALA A 166 -10.51 -1.58 5.17
CA ALA A 166 -11.65 -0.97 4.48
C ALA A 166 -12.99 -1.60 4.91
N ALA A 167 -13.02 -2.91 5.07
CA ALA A 167 -14.21 -3.63 5.56
C ALA A 167 -14.56 -3.25 6.99
N ILE A 168 -13.58 -3.13 7.89
CA ILE A 168 -13.79 -2.73 9.29
C ILE A 168 -14.39 -1.31 9.34
N LEU A 169 -13.83 -0.36 8.58
CA LEU A 169 -14.37 1.00 8.51
C LEU A 169 -15.80 1.00 7.97
N ALA A 170 -16.06 0.25 6.89
CA ALA A 170 -17.39 0.15 6.31
C ALA A 170 -18.41 -0.43 7.30
N LEU A 171 -18.08 -1.52 7.96
CA LEU A 171 -18.92 -2.17 8.96
C LEU A 171 -19.19 -1.25 10.15
N GLY A 172 -18.20 -0.47 10.59
CA GLY A 172 -18.35 0.49 11.68
C GLY A 172 -19.27 1.67 11.35
N LEU A 173 -19.29 2.12 10.09
CA LEU A 173 -20.12 3.24 9.64
C LEU A 173 -21.55 2.83 9.25
N GLN A 174 -21.74 1.64 8.66
CA GLN A 174 -23.03 1.19 8.12
C GLN A 174 -24.23 1.29 9.08
N PRO A 175 -24.12 0.98 10.38
CA PRO A 175 -25.27 1.11 11.30
C PRO A 175 -25.70 2.56 11.51
N TYR A 176 -24.81 3.53 11.31
CA TYR A 176 -25.00 4.91 11.73
C TYR A 176 -25.28 5.87 10.57
N ARG A 177 -25.00 5.45 9.33
CA ARG A 177 -25.37 6.26 8.16
C ARG A 177 -25.65 5.37 6.94
N ASP A 178 -26.51 5.88 6.06
CA ASP A 178 -26.80 5.27 4.78
C ASP A 178 -25.72 5.62 3.75
N GLY A 179 -25.68 4.91 2.62
CA GLY A 179 -24.77 5.23 1.52
C GLY A 179 -23.32 4.85 1.79
N ILE A 180 -23.05 3.80 2.55
CA ILE A 180 -21.71 3.21 2.73
C ILE A 180 -21.49 2.07 1.74
N VAL A 181 -20.48 2.15 0.92
CA VAL A 181 -20.11 1.11 -0.06
C VAL A 181 -18.68 0.65 0.18
N ASN A 182 -18.51 -0.62 0.57
CA ASN A 182 -17.21 -1.28 0.48
C ASN A 182 -16.97 -1.68 -0.99
N VAL A 183 -15.99 -1.02 -1.63
CA VAL A 183 -15.77 -1.13 -3.07
C VAL A 183 -15.21 -2.50 -3.47
N VAL A 184 -14.44 -3.16 -2.58
CA VAL A 184 -13.67 -4.39 -2.89
C VAL A 184 -14.27 -5.66 -2.28
N GLN A 185 -15.52 -5.64 -1.86
CA GLN A 185 -16.13 -6.72 -1.07
C GLN A 185 -16.06 -8.12 -1.71
N PHE A 186 -16.25 -8.24 -3.03
CA PHE A 186 -16.18 -9.51 -3.78
C PHE A 186 -15.59 -9.23 -5.17
N GLY A 187 -14.27 -9.20 -5.28
CA GLY A 187 -13.63 -9.01 -6.56
C GLY A 187 -12.33 -8.22 -6.48
N GLY A 188 -11.65 -8.10 -7.60
CA GLY A 188 -10.41 -7.35 -7.75
C GLY A 188 -10.65 -5.92 -8.22
N THR A 189 -9.61 -5.36 -8.81
CA THR A 189 -9.55 -3.99 -9.33
C THR A 189 -10.64 -3.68 -10.33
N GLU A 190 -10.98 -4.62 -11.21
CA GLU A 190 -12.01 -4.45 -12.24
C GLU A 190 -13.41 -4.24 -11.62
N VAL A 191 -13.75 -5.02 -10.60
CA VAL A 191 -15.03 -4.86 -9.87
C VAL A 191 -15.05 -3.54 -9.12
N ALA A 192 -13.93 -3.17 -8.51
CA ALA A 192 -13.78 -1.89 -7.84
C ALA A 192 -13.99 -0.72 -8.81
N ALA A 193 -13.34 -0.75 -9.97
CA ALA A 193 -13.52 0.24 -11.03
C ALA A 193 -14.99 0.35 -11.46
N GLY A 194 -15.65 -0.79 -11.71
CA GLY A 194 -17.07 -0.82 -12.09
C GLY A 194 -17.98 -0.18 -11.05
N ARG A 195 -17.75 -0.41 -9.75
CA ARG A 195 -18.52 0.25 -8.68
C ARG A 195 -18.28 1.74 -8.61
N LEU A 196 -17.03 2.17 -8.76
CA LEU A 196 -16.63 3.57 -8.67
C LEU A 196 -17.11 4.43 -9.85
N THR A 197 -17.65 3.86 -10.91
CA THR A 197 -18.23 4.62 -12.04
C THR A 197 -19.37 5.55 -11.62
N SER A 198 -20.02 5.27 -10.47
CA SER A 198 -21.10 6.08 -9.92
C SER A 198 -20.63 7.14 -8.92
N ALA A 199 -19.33 7.18 -8.60
CA ALA A 199 -18.77 8.19 -7.70
C ALA A 199 -18.67 9.55 -8.41
N GLY A 200 -18.87 10.64 -7.67
CA GLY A 200 -18.84 11.99 -8.24
C GLY A 200 -18.96 13.10 -7.19
N PRO A 201 -19.31 14.31 -7.62
CA PRO A 201 -19.41 15.46 -6.72
C PRO A 201 -20.34 15.19 -5.53
N GLY A 202 -19.90 15.58 -4.34
CA GLY A 202 -20.60 15.36 -3.08
C GLY A 202 -20.35 13.99 -2.45
N ASP A 203 -19.63 13.08 -3.12
CA ASP A 203 -19.19 11.82 -2.54
C ASP A 203 -17.82 11.96 -1.87
N VAL A 204 -17.59 11.08 -0.91
CA VAL A 204 -16.26 10.87 -0.29
C VAL A 204 -15.78 9.47 -0.62
N VAL A 205 -14.54 9.35 -1.08
CA VAL A 205 -13.83 8.09 -1.26
C VAL A 205 -12.75 7.99 -0.19
N VAL A 206 -12.81 6.97 0.65
CA VAL A 206 -11.74 6.64 1.58
C VAL A 206 -10.90 5.55 0.96
N ALA A 207 -9.68 5.88 0.56
CA ALA A 207 -8.74 4.94 -0.01
C ALA A 207 -7.67 4.56 1.03
N ILE A 208 -7.42 3.26 1.19
CA ILE A 208 -6.49 2.71 2.18
C ILE A 208 -5.38 1.94 1.44
N SER A 209 -4.14 2.36 1.64
CA SER A 209 -2.98 1.70 1.03
C SER A 209 -1.74 1.81 1.92
N PHE A 210 -1.20 0.67 2.30
CA PHE A 210 0.02 0.54 3.08
C PHE A 210 1.12 -0.19 2.27
N PRO A 211 2.39 -0.15 2.67
CA PRO A 211 3.43 -0.96 2.04
C PRO A 211 3.05 -2.46 2.06
N ARG A 212 3.11 -3.12 1.00
CA ARG A 212 3.48 -2.84 -0.41
C ARG A 212 2.33 -2.15 -1.14
N TYR A 213 2.52 -0.91 -1.51
CA TYR A 213 1.46 -0.13 -2.13
C TYR A 213 0.93 -0.79 -3.42
N SER A 214 -0.39 -0.79 -3.56
CA SER A 214 -1.03 -1.19 -4.81
C SER A 214 -1.10 0.01 -5.75
N SER A 215 -0.56 -0.12 -6.96
CA SER A 215 -0.72 0.87 -8.03
C SER A 215 -2.20 1.12 -8.33
N ASP A 216 -2.99 0.04 -8.33
CA ASP A 216 -4.42 0.08 -8.64
C ASP A 216 -5.20 1.03 -7.71
N VAL A 217 -4.88 1.02 -6.40
CA VAL A 217 -5.52 1.95 -5.44
C VAL A 217 -5.23 3.40 -5.82
N ALA A 218 -3.98 3.73 -6.13
CA ALA A 218 -3.60 5.09 -6.48
C ALA A 218 -4.19 5.52 -7.83
N ASP A 219 -4.28 4.62 -8.80
CA ASP A 219 -4.86 4.88 -10.12
C ASP A 219 -6.37 5.10 -10.04
N LEU A 220 -7.09 4.23 -9.33
CA LEU A 220 -8.52 4.38 -9.09
C LEU A 220 -8.82 5.65 -8.28
N ALA A 221 -8.01 5.96 -7.27
CA ALA A 221 -8.14 7.16 -6.46
C ALA A 221 -8.01 8.44 -7.31
N ARG A 222 -7.02 8.50 -8.21
CA ARG A 222 -6.90 9.61 -9.18
C ARG A 222 -8.10 9.70 -10.11
N GLY A 223 -8.60 8.57 -10.58
CA GLY A 223 -9.78 8.49 -11.44
C GLY A 223 -11.03 9.07 -10.78
N VAL A 224 -11.36 8.65 -9.56
CA VAL A 224 -12.55 9.15 -8.85
C VAL A 224 -12.43 10.62 -8.45
N ARG A 225 -11.22 11.08 -8.11
CA ARG A 225 -10.98 12.51 -7.85
C ARG A 225 -11.18 13.35 -9.11
N ALA A 226 -10.74 12.87 -10.26
CA ALA A 226 -11.00 13.52 -11.55
C ALA A 226 -12.50 13.60 -11.90
N MET A 227 -13.32 12.66 -11.37
CA MET A 227 -14.78 12.70 -11.48
C MET A 227 -15.46 13.65 -10.46
N GLY A 228 -14.69 14.30 -9.59
CA GLY A 228 -15.17 15.30 -8.64
C GLY A 228 -15.51 14.77 -7.24
N ALA A 229 -15.20 13.51 -6.91
CA ALA A 229 -15.31 13.00 -5.56
C ALA A 229 -14.18 13.54 -4.67
N THR A 230 -14.46 13.75 -3.38
CA THR A 230 -13.44 14.10 -2.38
C THR A 230 -12.68 12.84 -1.94
N LEU A 231 -11.36 12.89 -1.92
CA LEU A 231 -10.51 11.73 -1.59
C LEU A 231 -9.85 11.90 -0.23
N ILE A 232 -10.17 10.99 0.70
CA ILE A 232 -9.45 10.78 1.95
C ILE A 232 -8.48 9.62 1.76
N ALA A 233 -7.20 9.83 1.99
CA ALA A 233 -6.17 8.80 1.95
C ALA A 233 -5.79 8.35 3.37
N LEU A 234 -5.76 7.05 3.61
CA LEU A 234 -5.15 6.43 4.79
C LEU A 234 -3.91 5.64 4.36
N THR A 235 -2.74 6.09 4.76
CA THR A 235 -1.45 5.51 4.40
C THR A 235 -0.39 5.76 5.49
N ASP A 236 0.85 5.32 5.28
CA ASP A 236 1.92 5.41 6.29
C ASP A 236 2.90 6.56 6.07
N SER A 237 2.86 7.22 4.92
CA SER A 237 3.83 8.26 4.57
C SER A 237 3.22 9.33 3.67
N PRO A 238 3.59 10.62 3.86
CA PRO A 238 3.26 11.68 2.90
C PRO A 238 3.86 11.44 1.51
N ALA A 239 4.92 10.63 1.42
CA ALA A 239 5.56 10.25 0.16
C ALA A 239 4.87 9.05 -0.54
N ALA A 240 3.90 8.40 0.11
CA ALA A 240 3.16 7.29 -0.49
C ALA A 240 2.42 7.72 -1.75
N PRO A 241 2.31 6.85 -2.78
CA PRO A 241 1.64 7.18 -4.05
C PRO A 241 0.21 7.70 -3.87
N LEU A 242 -0.51 7.16 -2.89
CA LEU A 242 -1.88 7.56 -2.57
C LEU A 242 -1.95 8.96 -1.93
N ALA A 243 -0.99 9.32 -1.08
CA ALA A 243 -0.95 10.61 -0.39
C ALA A 243 -0.84 11.79 -1.36
N GLN A 244 -0.17 11.60 -2.51
CA GLN A 244 -0.01 12.65 -3.52
C GLN A 244 -1.30 12.95 -4.31
N ALA A 245 -2.29 12.07 -4.22
CA ALA A 245 -3.54 12.18 -4.97
C ALA A 245 -4.72 12.67 -4.10
N CYS A 246 -4.58 12.75 -2.77
CA CYS A 246 -5.68 12.99 -1.85
C CYS A 246 -5.98 14.48 -1.61
N ASP A 247 -7.19 14.74 -1.13
CA ASP A 247 -7.64 16.04 -0.62
C ASP A 247 -7.44 16.11 0.90
N HIS A 248 -7.52 14.97 1.59
CA HIS A 248 -7.30 14.85 3.02
C HIS A 248 -6.47 13.60 3.35
N LEU A 249 -5.48 13.74 4.22
CA LEU A 249 -4.48 12.70 4.51
C LEU A 249 -4.55 12.27 5.97
N LEU A 250 -4.74 10.99 6.19
CA LEU A 250 -4.62 10.31 7.48
C LEU A 250 -3.36 9.44 7.46
N LEU A 251 -2.48 9.65 8.42
CA LEU A 251 -1.20 8.95 8.50
C LEU A 251 -1.16 7.98 9.67
N ALA A 252 -0.83 6.73 9.39
CA ALA A 252 -0.58 5.71 10.40
C ALA A 252 0.73 4.97 10.07
N PRO A 253 1.73 4.95 10.97
CA PRO A 253 2.96 4.19 10.73
C PRO A 253 2.66 2.72 10.48
N ALA A 254 3.46 2.09 9.62
CA ALA A 254 3.25 0.68 9.24
C ALA A 254 4.51 -0.18 9.37
N GLN A 255 5.53 0.29 10.06
CA GLN A 255 6.77 -0.46 10.25
C GLN A 255 6.52 -1.69 11.15
N HIS A 256 7.20 -2.78 10.85
CA HIS A 256 7.19 -3.98 11.68
C HIS A 256 8.59 -4.59 11.71
N PRO A 257 9.08 -5.08 12.85
CA PRO A 257 10.43 -5.64 12.94
C PRO A 257 10.62 -6.89 12.07
N ILE A 258 9.59 -7.70 11.89
CA ILE A 258 9.67 -9.00 11.20
C ILE A 258 8.74 -9.04 9.97
N LEU A 259 7.47 -8.67 10.11
CA LEU A 259 6.50 -8.70 9.01
C LEU A 259 6.79 -7.63 7.95
N SER A 260 6.20 -7.77 6.78
CA SER A 260 6.32 -6.78 5.70
C SER A 260 5.82 -5.40 6.15
N SER A 261 4.68 -5.36 6.80
CA SER A 261 4.08 -4.16 7.38
C SER A 261 3.17 -4.52 8.55
N SER A 262 2.89 -3.54 9.41
CA SER A 262 1.87 -3.63 10.46
C SER A 262 0.57 -2.96 10.00
N CYS A 263 -0.56 -3.61 10.21
CA CYS A 263 -1.87 -2.99 10.02
C CYS A 263 -2.44 -2.40 11.32
N LEU A 264 -1.80 -2.66 12.47
CA LEU A 264 -2.33 -2.30 13.78
C LEU A 264 -2.50 -0.78 13.97
N PRO A 265 -1.51 0.08 13.63
CA PRO A 265 -1.72 1.53 13.75
C PRO A 265 -2.82 2.05 12.81
N GLY A 266 -2.94 1.49 11.60
CA GLY A 266 -4.04 1.80 10.68
C GLY A 266 -5.40 1.41 11.23
N LEU A 267 -5.50 0.26 11.91
CA LEU A 267 -6.71 -0.17 12.61
C LEU A 267 -7.06 0.78 13.77
N ALA A 268 -6.07 1.13 14.61
CA ALA A 268 -6.27 2.06 15.71
C ALA A 268 -6.76 3.43 15.23
N LEU A 269 -6.22 3.92 14.08
CA LEU A 269 -6.67 5.16 13.47
C LEU A 269 -8.10 5.06 12.93
N ILE A 270 -8.50 3.92 12.40
CA ILE A 270 -9.89 3.65 11.96
C ILE A 270 -10.84 3.65 13.15
N GLU A 271 -10.48 3.01 14.27
CA GLU A 271 -11.30 3.03 15.49
C GLU A 271 -11.45 4.44 16.05
N ALA A 272 -10.37 5.24 16.02
CA ALA A 272 -10.42 6.64 16.42
C ALA A 272 -11.31 7.48 15.48
N LEU A 273 -11.24 7.27 14.16
CA LEU A 273 -12.12 7.91 13.19
C LEU A 273 -13.61 7.54 13.42
N LEU A 274 -13.87 6.27 13.67
CA LEU A 274 -15.22 5.81 14.01
C LEU A 274 -15.73 6.46 15.31
N SER A 275 -14.87 6.60 16.32
CA SER A 275 -15.22 7.27 17.58
C SER A 275 -15.57 8.74 17.37
N GLU A 276 -14.76 9.49 16.60
CA GLU A 276 -15.06 10.87 16.21
C GLU A 276 -16.39 10.97 15.44
N PHE A 277 -16.63 10.05 14.51
CA PHE A 277 -17.85 10.02 13.72
C PHE A 277 -19.07 9.72 14.60
N LEU A 278 -19.02 8.72 15.47
CA LEU A 278 -20.12 8.30 16.31
C LEU A 278 -20.55 9.38 17.30
N LEU A 279 -19.60 10.15 17.81
CA LEU A 279 -19.88 11.24 18.77
C LEU A 279 -20.20 12.57 18.10
N SER A 280 -20.14 12.65 16.76
CA SER A 280 -20.41 13.90 16.01
C SER A 280 -21.90 14.25 15.91
N ASP A 281 -22.81 13.28 16.06
CA ASP A 281 -24.24 13.50 15.93
C ASP A 281 -25.05 12.72 17.01
N PRO A 282 -25.83 13.38 17.85
CA PRO A 282 -26.72 12.73 18.82
C PRO A 282 -27.70 11.72 18.22
N ALA A 283 -28.06 11.87 16.94
CA ALA A 283 -28.96 10.93 16.24
C ALA A 283 -28.37 9.52 16.11
N HIS A 284 -27.06 9.37 16.26
CA HIS A 284 -26.42 8.07 16.27
C HIS A 284 -26.82 7.20 17.46
N VAL A 285 -27.30 7.79 18.58
CA VAL A 285 -27.85 7.07 19.73
C VAL A 285 -29.10 6.29 19.34
N GLU A 286 -30.01 6.89 18.57
CA GLU A 286 -31.23 6.22 18.10
C GLU A 286 -30.87 5.06 17.13
N ARG A 287 -29.91 5.27 16.23
CA ARG A 287 -29.43 4.21 15.33
C ARG A 287 -28.79 3.06 16.10
N ALA A 288 -27.98 3.36 17.12
CA ALA A 288 -27.41 2.35 18.02
C ALA A 288 -28.50 1.54 18.75
N SER A 289 -29.54 2.22 19.23
CA SER A 289 -30.67 1.56 19.90
C SER A 289 -31.44 0.61 18.98
N ARG A 290 -31.64 1.01 17.72
CA ARG A 290 -32.26 0.13 16.70
C ARG A 290 -31.38 -1.08 16.40
N LEU A 291 -30.08 -0.90 16.28
CA LEU A 291 -29.12 -2.00 16.07
C LEU A 291 -29.19 -2.97 17.28
N ALA A 292 -29.14 -2.46 18.50
CA ALA A 292 -29.22 -3.26 19.71
C ALA A 292 -30.54 -4.08 19.79
N ALA A 293 -31.66 -3.49 19.39
CA ALA A 293 -32.95 -4.18 19.34
C ALA A 293 -32.93 -5.35 18.33
N ILE A 294 -32.35 -5.15 17.13
CA ILE A 294 -32.21 -6.22 16.13
C ILE A 294 -31.30 -7.33 16.67
N MET A 295 -30.13 -6.94 17.23
CA MET A 295 -29.16 -7.90 17.76
C MET A 295 -29.71 -8.70 18.94
N SER A 296 -30.52 -8.09 19.85
CA SER A 296 -31.13 -8.79 20.98
C SER A 296 -32.15 -9.85 20.52
N ALA A 297 -32.93 -9.56 19.48
CA ALA A 297 -33.84 -10.55 18.89
C ALA A 297 -33.05 -11.75 18.30
N TYR A 298 -31.97 -11.49 17.60
CA TYR A 298 -31.12 -12.54 17.04
C TYR A 298 -30.37 -13.36 18.09
N LEU A 299 -29.92 -12.74 19.20
CA LEU A 299 -29.22 -13.43 20.29
C LEU A 299 -30.16 -14.21 21.22
N ALA A 300 -31.42 -13.79 21.35
CA ALA A 300 -32.44 -14.50 22.16
C ALA A 300 -32.85 -15.85 21.54
N ASP A 301 -32.89 -15.94 20.21
CA ASP A 301 -33.26 -17.18 19.51
C ASP A 301 -32.12 -18.23 19.48
N GLY A 302 -30.87 -17.85 19.86
CA GLY A 302 -29.72 -18.75 19.91
C GLY A 302 -29.55 -19.59 21.19
N GLY A 303 -30.50 -19.50 22.13
CA GLY A 303 -30.40 -20.12 23.45
C GLY A 303 -31.13 -21.48 23.63
N ASP A 304 -31.86 -21.97 22.61
CA ASP A 304 -32.60 -23.24 22.64
C ASP A 304 -32.16 -24.20 21.52
N GLY A 305 -30.85 -24.51 21.47
CA GLY A 305 -30.28 -25.50 20.56
C GLY A 305 -29.29 -26.42 21.25
#